data_0741bf40e145678770d6ae65189ee01f
#
_entry.id   0741bf40e145678770d6ae65189ee01f
#
_cell.length_a   1.000
_cell.length_b   1.000
_cell.length_c   1.000
_cell.angle_alpha   90.00
_cell.angle_beta   90.00
_cell.angle_gamma   90.00
#
_symmetry.space_group_name_H-M   'P 1'
#
loop_
_entity.id
_entity.type
_entity.pdbx_description
1 polymer ?
#
loop_
_entity_poly.entity_id
_entity_poly.type
_entity_poly.pdbx_seq_one_letter_code
_entity_poly.pdbx_strand_id
1 'polypeptide(L)'
;MLTVLQKLSKATKVEELTLEEHLQEMRFYGKPRVSLMSNGWYSCIEMNTNTTGTTFEVKSDFDHPTPTLAAKQCHERILNALKELTK
;
A
#
# COMPACT_ATOMS: atom_id res chain seq x y z
N MET A 1 7.82 -6.50 -21.39
CA MET A 1 7.22 -6.74 -20.05
C MET A 1 6.78 -5.42 -19.45
N LEU A 2 5.57 -5.39 -18.91
CA LEU A 2 5.06 -4.17 -18.26
C LEU A 2 5.63 -4.03 -16.87
N THR A 3 5.99 -2.80 -16.49
CA THR A 3 6.37 -2.48 -15.12
C THR A 3 5.12 -2.46 -14.25
N VAL A 4 5.29 -2.47 -12.92
CA VAL A 4 4.16 -2.36 -11.99
C VAL A 4 3.39 -1.07 -12.26
N LEU A 5 4.10 0.01 -12.50
CA LEU A 5 3.48 1.31 -12.79
C LEU A 5 2.64 1.27 -14.06
N GLN A 6 3.15 0.58 -15.10
CA GLN A 6 2.41 0.42 -16.34
C GLN A 6 1.18 -0.45 -16.15
N LYS A 7 1.26 -1.46 -15.29
CA LYS A 7 0.10 -2.28 -14.95
C LYS A 7 -0.99 -1.45 -14.29
N LEU A 8 -0.64 -0.62 -13.33
CA LEU A 8 -1.59 0.26 -12.67
C LEU A 8 -2.25 1.21 -13.66
N SER A 9 -1.45 1.76 -14.56
CA SER A 9 -1.94 2.69 -15.56
C SER A 9 -2.93 2.05 -16.54
N LYS A 10 -2.64 0.82 -16.96
CA LYS A 10 -3.47 0.12 -17.95
C LYS A 10 -4.61 -0.67 -17.32
N ALA A 11 -4.31 -1.39 -16.24
CA ALA A 11 -5.31 -2.24 -15.59
C ALA A 11 -6.34 -1.43 -14.83
N THR A 12 -5.96 -0.27 -14.32
CA THR A 12 -6.80 0.60 -13.51
C THR A 12 -7.28 -0.03 -12.21
N LYS A 13 -6.80 -1.24 -11.89
CA LYS A 13 -7.29 -1.98 -10.73
C LYS A 13 -6.12 -2.51 -9.90
N VAL A 14 -6.00 -1.97 -8.71
CA VAL A 14 -4.97 -2.37 -7.75
C VAL A 14 -5.14 -3.83 -7.34
N GLU A 15 -6.36 -4.35 -7.33
CA GLU A 15 -6.64 -5.73 -6.94
C GLU A 15 -6.10 -6.77 -7.91
N GLU A 16 -5.63 -6.37 -9.08
CA GLU A 16 -5.00 -7.30 -10.02
C GLU A 16 -3.53 -7.57 -9.71
N LEU A 17 -2.96 -6.85 -8.75
CA LEU A 17 -1.57 -7.00 -8.39
C LEU A 17 -1.37 -8.15 -7.41
N THR A 18 -0.20 -8.80 -7.50
CA THR A 18 0.21 -9.79 -6.50
C THR A 18 0.69 -9.08 -5.24
N LEU A 19 0.88 -9.85 -4.16
CA LEU A 19 1.45 -9.33 -2.93
C LEU A 19 2.78 -8.63 -3.19
N GLU A 20 3.66 -9.29 -3.94
CA GLU A 20 4.98 -8.75 -4.25
C GLU A 20 4.86 -7.42 -5.01
N GLU A 21 3.94 -7.36 -5.97
CA GLU A 21 3.74 -6.13 -6.73
C GLU A 21 3.19 -5.00 -5.88
N HIS A 22 2.27 -5.30 -4.96
CA HIS A 22 1.79 -4.30 -4.01
C HIS A 22 2.93 -3.75 -3.16
N LEU A 23 3.77 -4.63 -2.64
CA LEU A 23 4.89 -4.21 -1.80
C LEU A 23 5.92 -3.41 -2.58
N GLN A 24 6.22 -3.79 -3.82
CA GLN A 24 7.13 -3.04 -4.66
C GLN A 24 6.61 -1.64 -4.94
N GLU A 25 5.33 -1.51 -5.24
CA GLU A 25 4.72 -0.21 -5.49
C GLU A 25 4.73 0.64 -4.23
N MET A 26 4.41 0.06 -3.09
CA MET A 26 4.40 0.79 -1.83
C MET A 26 5.78 1.29 -1.41
N ARG A 27 6.84 0.62 -1.84
CA ARG A 27 8.21 1.04 -1.52
C ARG A 27 8.57 2.39 -2.11
N PHE A 28 7.87 2.85 -3.13
CA PHE A 28 8.06 4.21 -3.63
C PHE A 28 7.64 5.27 -2.62
N TYR A 29 6.80 4.92 -1.69
CA TYR A 29 6.22 5.88 -0.73
C TYR A 29 6.82 5.76 0.66
N GLY A 30 7.40 4.62 1.00
CA GLY A 30 7.96 4.40 2.33
C GLY A 30 8.38 2.96 2.52
N LYS A 31 8.29 2.50 3.76
CA LYS A 31 8.70 1.14 4.14
C LYS A 31 7.46 0.29 4.44
N PRO A 32 6.99 -0.51 3.47
CA PRO A 32 5.81 -1.33 3.70
C PRO A 32 6.14 -2.53 4.59
N ARG A 33 5.16 -2.93 5.39
CA ARG A 33 5.24 -4.12 6.23
C ARG A 33 3.94 -4.89 6.15
N VAL A 34 4.05 -6.22 6.27
CA VAL A 34 2.91 -7.12 6.36
C VAL A 34 3.16 -8.05 7.53
N SER A 35 2.19 -8.17 8.41
CA SER A 35 2.34 -8.98 9.64
C SER A 35 1.11 -9.82 9.88
N LEU A 36 1.33 -11.00 10.46
CA LEU A 36 0.24 -11.86 10.91
C LEU A 36 -0.07 -11.53 12.37
N MET A 37 -1.32 -11.19 12.61
CA MET A 37 -1.83 -10.88 13.94
C MET A 37 -2.78 -11.99 14.40
N SER A 38 -3.23 -11.92 15.63
CA SER A 38 -4.12 -12.95 16.19
C SER A 38 -5.45 -13.07 15.42
N ASN A 39 -5.92 -11.97 14.84
CA ASN A 39 -7.19 -11.96 14.11
C ASN A 39 -7.04 -12.10 12.60
N GLY A 40 -5.82 -12.02 12.08
CA GLY A 40 -5.58 -12.09 10.65
C GLY A 40 -4.35 -11.27 10.25
N TRP A 41 -4.24 -11.01 8.96
CA TRP A 41 -3.12 -10.25 8.41
C TRP A 41 -3.41 -8.76 8.38
N TYR A 42 -2.37 -7.95 8.56
CA TYR A 42 -2.47 -6.53 8.33
C TYR A 42 -1.21 -6.03 7.63
N SER A 43 -1.34 -4.89 6.97
CA SER A 43 -0.23 -4.23 6.30
C SER A 43 -0.17 -2.79 6.76
N CYS A 44 1.03 -2.26 6.88
CA CYS A 44 1.20 -0.84 7.19
C CYS A 44 2.43 -0.31 6.47
N ILE A 45 2.47 0.99 6.32
CA ILE A 45 3.59 1.68 5.71
C ILE A 45 3.85 2.97 6.48
N GLU A 46 5.11 3.29 6.67
CA GLU A 46 5.54 4.54 7.27
C GLU A 46 5.97 5.46 6.13
N MET A 47 5.28 6.57 5.98
CA MET A 47 5.53 7.53 4.91
C MET A 47 6.14 8.79 5.48
N ASN A 48 7.05 9.39 4.72
CA ASN A 48 7.73 10.61 5.13
C ASN A 48 7.28 11.76 4.23
N THR A 49 6.85 12.86 4.86
CA THR A 49 6.54 14.09 4.14
C THR A 49 7.81 14.92 4.04
N ASN A 50 8.29 15.17 2.82
CA ASN A 50 9.55 15.84 2.61
C ASN A 50 9.57 17.30 3.07
N THR A 51 8.40 17.91 3.19
CA THR A 51 8.32 19.34 3.51
C THR A 51 8.50 19.63 4.98
N THR A 52 8.12 18.71 5.86
CA THR A 52 8.13 18.97 7.31
C THR A 52 9.01 17.98 8.07
N GLY A 53 9.50 16.94 7.40
CA GLY A 53 10.24 15.89 8.08
C GLY A 53 9.34 15.00 8.96
N THR A 54 8.03 15.15 8.88
CA THR A 54 7.09 14.39 9.66
C THR A 54 6.78 13.06 9.00
N THR A 55 6.71 12.00 9.79
CA THR A 55 6.27 10.70 9.27
C THR A 55 4.83 10.42 9.70
N PHE A 56 4.11 9.66 8.90
CA PHE A 56 2.79 9.19 9.26
C PHE A 56 2.61 7.77 8.74
N GLU A 57 1.70 7.03 9.38
CA GLU A 57 1.45 5.65 9.00
C GLU A 57 0.13 5.53 8.26
N VAL A 58 0.13 4.66 7.23
CA VAL A 58 -1.09 4.20 6.59
C VAL A 58 -1.20 2.71 6.89
N LYS A 59 -2.36 2.29 7.37
CA LYS A 59 -2.57 0.90 7.82
C LYS A 59 -3.80 0.31 7.15
N SER A 60 -3.75 -1.01 6.96
CA SER A 60 -4.95 -1.78 6.62
C SER A 60 -5.70 -2.15 7.90
N ASP A 61 -6.86 -2.77 7.73
CA ASP A 61 -7.53 -3.43 8.84
C ASP A 61 -6.69 -4.65 9.28
N PHE A 62 -7.01 -5.21 10.45
CA PHE A 62 -6.18 -6.22 11.09
C PHE A 62 -6.72 -7.64 10.95
N ASP A 63 -7.76 -7.83 10.15
CA ASP A 63 -8.49 -9.09 10.09
C ASP A 63 -8.57 -9.69 8.68
N HIS A 64 -7.60 -9.36 7.85
CA HIS A 64 -7.58 -9.90 6.49
C HIS A 64 -7.17 -11.38 6.50
N PRO A 65 -7.84 -12.22 5.69
CA PRO A 65 -7.51 -13.66 5.65
C PRO A 65 -6.19 -13.96 4.95
N THR A 66 -5.67 -13.04 4.15
CA THR A 66 -4.40 -13.24 3.43
C THR A 66 -3.55 -11.99 3.49
N PRO A 67 -2.21 -12.14 3.40
CA PRO A 67 -1.34 -10.97 3.36
C PRO A 67 -1.56 -10.13 2.10
N THR A 68 -1.97 -10.74 0.99
CA THR A 68 -2.25 -10.01 -0.24
C THR A 68 -3.40 -9.03 -0.06
N LEU A 69 -4.47 -9.45 0.60
CA LEU A 69 -5.61 -8.57 0.85
C LEU A 69 -5.24 -7.42 1.79
N ALA A 70 -4.43 -7.70 2.80
CA ALA A 70 -3.94 -6.66 3.69
C ALA A 70 -3.11 -5.63 2.94
N ALA A 71 -2.15 -6.08 2.13
CA ALA A 71 -1.31 -5.20 1.33
C ALA A 71 -2.14 -4.40 0.32
N LYS A 72 -3.11 -5.03 -0.31
CA LYS A 72 -4.01 -4.35 -1.25
C LYS A 72 -4.75 -3.20 -0.58
N GLN A 73 -5.33 -3.43 0.59
CA GLN A 73 -6.06 -2.37 1.29
C GLN A 73 -5.13 -1.24 1.70
N CYS A 74 -3.95 -1.57 2.23
CA CYS A 74 -2.97 -0.55 2.60
C CYS A 74 -2.57 0.28 1.38
N HIS A 75 -2.31 -0.38 0.24
CA HIS A 75 -1.96 0.29 -1.01
C HIS A 75 -3.07 1.22 -1.47
N GLU A 76 -4.32 0.77 -1.43
CA GLU A 76 -5.46 1.61 -1.78
C GLU A 76 -5.58 2.85 -0.89
N ARG A 77 -5.33 2.66 0.41
CA ARG A 77 -5.37 3.77 1.37
C ARG A 77 -4.26 4.79 1.12
N ILE A 78 -3.07 4.32 0.69
CA ILE A 78 -1.98 5.22 0.29
C ILE A 78 -2.43 6.08 -0.89
N LEU A 79 -2.99 5.45 -1.91
CA LEU A 79 -3.42 6.18 -3.11
C LEU A 79 -4.50 7.20 -2.79
N ASN A 80 -5.43 6.85 -1.90
CA ASN A 80 -6.46 7.78 -1.47
C ASN A 80 -5.87 8.95 -0.67
N ALA A 81 -4.91 8.67 0.20
CA ALA A 81 -4.24 9.72 0.96
C ALA A 81 -3.51 10.69 0.04
N LEU A 82 -2.85 10.17 -0.99
CA LEU A 82 -2.16 11.01 -1.97
C LEU A 82 -3.12 11.88 -2.76
N LYS A 83 -4.29 11.36 -3.09
CA LYS A 83 -5.33 12.17 -3.76
C LYS A 83 -5.77 13.33 -2.87
N GLU A 84 -5.92 13.10 -1.58
CA GLU A 84 -6.30 14.16 -0.65
C GLU A 84 -5.23 15.24 -0.56
N LEU A 85 -3.96 14.83 -0.59
CA LEU A 85 -2.85 15.77 -0.50
C LEU A 85 -2.66 16.61 -1.76
N THR A 86 -3.17 16.16 -2.90
CA THR A 86 -3.00 16.87 -4.18
C THR A 86 -4.20 17.70 -4.58
N LYS A 87 -5.21 17.76 -3.76
CA LYS A 87 -6.36 18.63 -4.02
C LYS A 87 -6.05 20.10 -3.79
#